data_57e9946fb7ac17c7516e390912d4b4e0
#
_entry.id   57e9946fb7ac17c7516e390912d4b4e0
#
_cell.length_a   1.000
_cell.length_b   1.000
_cell.length_c   1.000
_cell.angle_alpha   90.00
_cell.angle_beta   90.00
_cell.angle_gamma   90.00
#
_symmetry.space_group_name_H-M   'P 1'
#
loop_
_entity.id
_entity.type
_entity.pdbx_description
1 polymer ?
#
loop_
_entity_poly.entity_id
_entity_poly.type
_entity_poly.pdbx_seq_one_letter_code
_entity_poly.pdbx_strand_id
1 'polypeptide(L)'
;MSSPADHQPLKKPAKEPPVPRPSSSVLLISPTNQVLLLHRVKKASSFASAHVFPGGALSKTHDGAIPDINDPGRHQDGPAYRLAAIRETFEECGILLAKSKASGKLFTEVSDEEREQARRAVHSGSMKFTDLLDKWGVVPDTDALIPFTRWVTPPNVPKRFSTQMYIYFLPLNSRSPTKKAADAGTPPGAGVEEEDELVIPNPTHDGGIEHTAARFLPPNKWIDLARRNRIILFPPQFFLTLLLSPYLSASVTSPSSPTPSTAELAQEREKLMVFLTKPRSYEGQSEVPFSEACISPIVLGKGEYGEKTQDGVGGVDKHTAVLALDRPGREVEAQGHGRRGIREWVITTKFKGEGPRDVDVRRREEVLGTARGKGKL
;
A
#
# COMPACT_ATOMS: atom_id res chain seq x y z
N MET A 1 32.77 -9.63 59.69
CA MET A 1 31.54 -8.93 59.35
C MET A 1 31.46 -8.91 57.82
N SER A 2 30.69 -9.79 57.24
CA SER A 2 30.53 -9.94 55.80
C SER A 2 29.43 -9.03 55.34
N SER A 3 29.74 -8.15 54.33
CA SER A 3 28.73 -7.30 53.65
C SER A 3 27.65 -8.13 52.94
N PRO A 4 26.38 -7.70 52.95
CA PRO A 4 25.34 -8.39 52.21
C PRO A 4 25.50 -8.14 50.72
N ALA A 5 25.47 -9.19 49.93
CA ALA A 5 25.46 -9.14 48.45
C ALA A 5 24.23 -8.42 47.97
N ASP A 6 24.45 -7.35 47.17
CA ASP A 6 23.41 -6.63 46.44
C ASP A 6 22.71 -7.58 45.45
N HIS A 7 21.51 -8.00 45.79
CA HIS A 7 20.65 -8.71 44.88
C HIS A 7 20.04 -7.70 43.90
N GLN A 8 20.66 -7.52 42.74
CA GLN A 8 19.99 -6.85 41.61
C GLN A 8 18.76 -7.66 41.24
N PRO A 9 17.56 -7.05 41.17
CA PRO A 9 16.37 -7.74 40.76
C PRO A 9 16.53 -8.21 39.30
N LEU A 10 16.34 -9.51 39.06
CA LEU A 10 16.31 -10.12 37.74
C LEU A 10 15.35 -9.32 36.84
N LYS A 11 15.87 -8.72 35.78
CA LYS A 11 15.05 -8.05 34.75
C LYS A 11 14.03 -9.07 34.25
N LYS A 12 12.73 -8.77 34.40
CA LYS A 12 11.66 -9.59 33.83
C LYS A 12 11.98 -9.87 32.37
N PRO A 13 11.86 -11.13 31.90
CA PRO A 13 12.10 -11.44 30.49
C PRO A 13 11.21 -10.55 29.62
N ALA A 14 11.80 -9.95 28.58
CA ALA A 14 11.07 -9.11 27.67
C ALA A 14 9.91 -9.91 27.07
N LYS A 15 8.70 -9.40 27.17
CA LYS A 15 7.50 -10.04 26.64
C LYS A 15 7.68 -10.29 25.15
N GLU A 16 7.46 -11.51 24.69
CA GLU A 16 7.53 -11.80 23.25
C GLU A 16 6.61 -10.89 22.45
N PRO A 17 7.09 -10.35 21.31
CA PRO A 17 6.27 -9.52 20.44
C PRO A 17 5.06 -10.31 19.93
N PRO A 18 3.89 -9.68 19.80
CA PRO A 18 2.72 -10.35 19.24
C PRO A 18 2.99 -10.79 17.78
N VAL A 19 2.43 -11.93 17.40
CA VAL A 19 2.54 -12.46 16.04
C VAL A 19 1.83 -11.53 15.07
N PRO A 20 2.43 -11.21 13.91
CA PRO A 20 1.78 -10.36 12.90
C PRO A 20 0.51 -11.02 12.35
N ARG A 21 -0.58 -10.26 12.30
CA ARG A 21 -1.83 -10.70 11.68
C ARG A 21 -1.68 -10.66 10.16
N PRO A 22 -2.11 -11.72 9.42
CA PRO A 22 -2.18 -11.67 7.97
C PRO A 22 -3.10 -10.55 7.52
N SER A 23 -2.66 -9.77 6.53
CA SER A 23 -3.45 -8.69 5.95
C SER A 23 -3.06 -8.48 4.49
N SER A 24 -3.90 -7.76 3.76
CA SER A 24 -3.65 -7.39 2.37
C SER A 24 -4.04 -5.94 2.12
N SER A 25 -3.48 -5.35 1.07
CA SER A 25 -3.80 -3.98 0.68
C SER A 25 -3.58 -3.80 -0.82
N VAL A 26 -4.33 -2.87 -1.44
CA VAL A 26 -4.31 -2.64 -2.89
C VAL A 26 -3.88 -1.22 -3.23
N LEU A 27 -2.83 -1.09 -4.02
CA LEU A 27 -2.52 0.14 -4.75
C LEU A 27 -3.45 0.17 -5.98
N LEU A 28 -4.63 0.76 -5.82
CA LEU A 28 -5.61 0.84 -6.88
C LEU A 28 -5.29 2.03 -7.80
N ILE A 29 -5.07 1.72 -9.07
CA ILE A 29 -4.70 2.70 -10.10
C ILE A 29 -5.90 2.97 -11.00
N SER A 30 -6.31 4.24 -11.09
CA SER A 30 -7.44 4.68 -11.91
C SER A 30 -7.18 4.52 -13.41
N PRO A 31 -8.22 4.62 -14.25
CA PRO A 31 -8.06 4.67 -15.71
C PRO A 31 -7.10 5.76 -16.19
N THR A 32 -6.94 6.82 -15.42
CA THR A 32 -6.03 7.95 -15.70
C THR A 32 -4.72 7.90 -14.91
N ASN A 33 -4.30 6.70 -14.49
CA ASN A 33 -3.04 6.47 -13.78
C ASN A 33 -2.86 7.26 -12.46
N GLN A 34 -3.96 7.50 -11.75
CA GLN A 34 -3.96 8.09 -10.42
C GLN A 34 -4.06 7.00 -9.34
N VAL A 35 -3.51 7.24 -8.18
CA VAL A 35 -3.51 6.31 -7.04
C VAL A 35 -4.61 6.67 -6.07
N LEU A 36 -5.40 5.67 -5.65
CA LEU A 36 -6.41 5.83 -4.61
C LEU A 36 -5.75 5.81 -3.23
N LEU A 37 -6.07 6.84 -2.42
CA LEU A 37 -5.86 6.81 -0.98
C LEU A 37 -7.14 7.14 -0.22
N LEU A 38 -7.28 6.53 0.95
CA LEU A 38 -8.37 6.70 1.88
C LEU A 38 -7.88 7.47 3.10
N HIS A 39 -8.65 8.45 3.56
CA HIS A 39 -8.33 9.19 4.78
C HIS A 39 -9.03 8.57 5.99
N ARG A 40 -8.27 8.01 6.92
CA ARG A 40 -8.78 7.34 8.13
C ARG A 40 -9.35 8.32 9.15
N VAL A 41 -10.39 7.89 9.87
CA VAL A 41 -10.96 8.68 10.97
C VAL A 41 -9.95 8.88 12.11
N LYS A 42 -10.07 9.98 12.84
CA LYS A 42 -9.19 10.30 14.00
C LYS A 42 -9.23 9.24 15.11
N LYS A 43 -10.36 8.54 15.27
CA LYS A 43 -10.57 7.50 16.29
C LYS A 43 -10.17 6.10 15.82
N ALA A 44 -9.59 5.96 14.63
CA ALA A 44 -9.16 4.65 14.12
C ALA A 44 -8.15 3.99 15.07
N SER A 45 -8.29 2.69 15.27
CA SER A 45 -7.45 1.90 16.17
C SER A 45 -6.00 1.74 15.69
N SER A 46 -5.76 2.02 14.40
CA SER A 46 -4.45 1.99 13.75
C SER A 46 -4.38 3.10 12.70
N PHE A 47 -3.24 3.75 12.57
CA PHE A 47 -2.98 4.79 11.57
C PHE A 47 -4.01 5.94 11.57
N ALA A 48 -4.45 6.40 12.75
CA ALA A 48 -5.42 7.46 12.89
C ALA A 48 -5.05 8.71 12.08
N SER A 49 -6.02 9.31 11.39
CA SER A 49 -5.86 10.49 10.51
C SER A 49 -4.86 10.33 9.35
N ALA A 50 -4.35 9.13 9.10
CA ALA A 50 -3.45 8.88 7.98
C ALA A 50 -4.21 8.67 6.68
N HIS A 51 -3.51 8.87 5.57
CA HIS A 51 -3.94 8.40 4.25
C HIS A 51 -3.33 7.04 3.99
N VAL A 52 -4.16 6.07 3.62
CA VAL A 52 -3.77 4.66 3.45
C VAL A 52 -4.31 4.12 2.13
N PHE A 53 -3.69 3.06 1.62
CA PHE A 53 -4.30 2.25 0.55
C PHE A 53 -5.45 1.42 1.14
N PRO A 54 -6.49 1.09 0.35
CA PRO A 54 -7.51 0.14 0.77
C PRO A 54 -6.89 -1.16 1.25
N GLY A 55 -7.38 -1.70 2.37
CA GLY A 55 -6.88 -2.96 2.88
C GLY A 55 -7.05 -3.19 4.37
N GLY A 56 -7.05 -4.44 4.76
CA GLY A 56 -7.23 -4.86 6.14
C GLY A 56 -6.78 -6.28 6.44
N ALA A 57 -7.17 -6.77 7.61
CA ALA A 57 -6.82 -8.11 8.05
C ALA A 57 -7.68 -9.16 7.35
N LEU A 58 -7.09 -10.34 7.07
CA LEU A 58 -7.83 -11.46 6.55
C LEU A 58 -8.92 -11.90 7.54
N SER A 59 -10.09 -12.24 7.01
CA SER A 59 -11.27 -12.69 7.75
C SER A 59 -11.58 -14.16 7.45
N LYS A 60 -11.67 -14.99 8.49
CA LYS A 60 -12.07 -16.40 8.34
C LYS A 60 -13.49 -16.54 7.78
N THR A 61 -14.34 -15.55 7.98
CA THR A 61 -15.73 -15.54 7.52
C THR A 61 -15.82 -15.28 6.02
N HIS A 62 -14.94 -14.42 5.49
CA HIS A 62 -15.08 -13.87 4.14
C HIS A 62 -14.03 -14.37 3.15
N ASP A 63 -12.81 -14.69 3.62
CA ASP A 63 -11.65 -14.85 2.74
C ASP A 63 -11.20 -16.31 2.61
N GLY A 64 -11.95 -17.24 3.19
CA GLY A 64 -11.65 -18.67 3.13
C GLY A 64 -10.57 -19.11 4.11
N ALA A 65 -9.78 -20.11 3.73
CA ALA A 65 -8.75 -20.70 4.58
C ALA A 65 -7.56 -19.75 4.75
N ILE A 66 -7.42 -19.21 5.96
CA ILE A 66 -6.26 -18.37 6.32
C ILE A 66 -5.13 -19.27 6.80
N PRO A 67 -3.90 -19.14 6.28
CA PRO A 67 -2.76 -19.91 6.74
C PRO A 67 -2.52 -19.77 8.25
N ASP A 68 -2.32 -20.90 8.94
CA ASP A 68 -2.07 -20.93 10.38
C ASP A 68 -0.71 -20.30 10.74
N ILE A 69 -0.48 -20.10 12.05
CA ILE A 69 0.69 -19.36 12.54
C ILE A 69 2.03 -19.96 12.09
N ASN A 70 2.08 -21.28 11.97
CA ASN A 70 3.27 -22.04 11.58
C ASN A 70 3.25 -22.48 10.11
N ASP A 71 2.22 -22.09 9.35
CA ASP A 71 2.09 -22.46 7.94
C ASP A 71 3.12 -21.70 7.11
N PRO A 72 3.91 -22.37 6.25
CA PRO A 72 4.84 -21.71 5.34
C PRO A 72 4.18 -20.65 4.44
N GLY A 73 2.92 -20.87 4.06
CA GLY A 73 2.14 -19.94 3.23
C GLY A 73 1.71 -18.64 3.95
N ARG A 74 1.87 -18.58 5.31
CA ARG A 74 1.35 -17.45 6.09
C ARG A 74 1.91 -16.09 5.67
N HIS A 75 3.12 -16.04 5.15
CA HIS A 75 3.76 -14.82 4.69
C HIS A 75 4.02 -14.83 3.18
N GLN A 76 3.21 -15.57 2.43
CA GLN A 76 3.26 -15.64 0.97
C GLN A 76 1.96 -15.13 0.36
N ASP A 77 2.00 -14.81 -0.96
CA ASP A 77 0.80 -14.57 -1.72
C ASP A 77 -0.05 -15.85 -1.79
N GLY A 78 -1.37 -15.70 -1.74
CA GLY A 78 -2.27 -16.84 -1.80
C GLY A 78 -3.74 -16.43 -1.88
N PRO A 79 -4.65 -17.40 -2.11
CA PRO A 79 -6.07 -17.12 -2.40
C PRO A 79 -6.75 -16.25 -1.34
N ALA A 80 -6.52 -16.52 -0.04
CA ALA A 80 -7.13 -15.75 1.03
C ALA A 80 -6.65 -14.28 1.05
N TYR A 81 -5.38 -14.02 0.74
CA TYR A 81 -4.85 -12.67 0.64
C TYR A 81 -5.46 -11.90 -0.54
N ARG A 82 -5.61 -12.56 -1.69
CA ARG A 82 -6.19 -11.96 -2.90
C ARG A 82 -7.67 -11.65 -2.71
N LEU A 83 -8.43 -12.58 -2.11
CA LEU A 83 -9.85 -12.35 -1.82
C LEU A 83 -10.04 -11.22 -0.80
N ALA A 84 -9.25 -11.20 0.27
CA ALA A 84 -9.24 -10.12 1.26
C ALA A 84 -8.93 -8.75 0.63
N ALA A 85 -7.97 -8.69 -0.29
CA ALA A 85 -7.63 -7.46 -1.01
C ALA A 85 -8.83 -6.87 -1.77
N ILE A 86 -9.60 -7.73 -2.47
CA ILE A 86 -10.79 -7.34 -3.21
C ILE A 86 -11.92 -6.92 -2.26
N ARG A 87 -12.15 -7.71 -1.22
CA ARG A 87 -13.20 -7.44 -0.22
C ARG A 87 -12.97 -6.13 0.50
N GLU A 88 -11.77 -5.91 1.04
CA GLU A 88 -11.42 -4.68 1.76
C GLU A 88 -11.53 -3.44 0.84
N THR A 89 -11.11 -3.56 -0.43
CA THR A 89 -11.29 -2.49 -1.41
C THR A 89 -12.76 -2.16 -1.58
N PHE A 90 -13.62 -3.17 -1.73
CA PHE A 90 -15.06 -2.96 -1.83
C PHE A 90 -15.66 -2.36 -0.56
N GLU A 91 -15.33 -2.90 0.61
CA GLU A 91 -15.84 -2.39 1.89
C GLU A 91 -15.42 -0.93 2.15
N GLU A 92 -14.18 -0.58 1.85
CA GLU A 92 -13.63 0.73 2.20
C GLU A 92 -13.91 1.83 1.17
N CYS A 93 -14.01 1.50 -0.13
CA CYS A 93 -14.23 2.53 -1.17
C CYS A 93 -15.39 2.26 -2.15
N GLY A 94 -16.06 1.13 -2.06
CA GLY A 94 -17.22 0.79 -2.90
C GLY A 94 -16.86 0.30 -4.31
N ILE A 95 -15.58 0.23 -4.67
CA ILE A 95 -15.15 -0.31 -5.97
C ILE A 95 -14.96 -1.81 -5.84
N LEU A 96 -15.77 -2.58 -6.59
CA LEU A 96 -15.69 -4.03 -6.61
C LEU A 96 -14.76 -4.49 -7.74
N LEU A 97 -13.66 -5.14 -7.37
CA LEU A 97 -12.70 -5.73 -8.31
C LEU A 97 -13.14 -7.16 -8.67
N ALA A 98 -14.21 -7.26 -9.44
CA ALA A 98 -14.80 -8.54 -9.87
C ALA A 98 -15.31 -8.44 -11.30
N LYS A 99 -15.38 -9.58 -12.00
CA LYS A 99 -15.86 -9.69 -13.38
C LYS A 99 -17.24 -10.35 -13.41
N SER A 100 -18.11 -9.84 -14.25
CA SER A 100 -19.38 -10.48 -14.55
C SER A 100 -19.14 -11.88 -15.17
N LYS A 101 -19.81 -12.90 -14.65
CA LYS A 101 -19.78 -14.26 -15.21
C LYS A 101 -20.34 -14.29 -16.65
N ALA A 102 -21.24 -13.36 -16.98
CA ALA A 102 -21.88 -13.29 -18.28
C ALA A 102 -21.01 -12.60 -19.35
N SER A 103 -20.37 -11.46 -19.00
CA SER A 103 -19.64 -10.63 -19.97
C SER A 103 -18.12 -10.75 -19.87
N GLY A 104 -17.58 -11.26 -18.75
CA GLY A 104 -16.14 -11.24 -18.46
C GLY A 104 -15.56 -9.85 -18.22
N LYS A 105 -16.34 -8.78 -18.34
CA LYS A 105 -15.94 -7.39 -18.08
C LYS A 105 -16.01 -7.10 -16.58
N LEU A 106 -15.27 -6.06 -16.13
CA LEU A 106 -15.35 -5.57 -14.77
C LEU A 106 -16.79 -5.19 -14.44
N PHE A 107 -17.29 -5.67 -13.30
CA PHE A 107 -18.68 -5.49 -12.91
C PHE A 107 -18.92 -4.13 -12.26
N THR A 108 -19.82 -3.34 -12.86
CA THR A 108 -20.19 -2.00 -12.37
C THR A 108 -21.71 -1.76 -12.40
N GLU A 109 -22.49 -2.78 -12.72
CA GLU A 109 -23.91 -2.70 -13.09
C GLU A 109 -24.89 -2.68 -11.90
N VAL A 110 -24.46 -2.18 -10.72
CA VAL A 110 -25.34 -2.03 -9.56
C VAL A 110 -25.57 -0.57 -9.22
N SER A 111 -26.76 -0.25 -8.71
CA SER A 111 -27.07 1.10 -8.24
C SER A 111 -26.19 1.48 -7.03
N ASP A 112 -26.04 2.78 -6.81
CA ASP A 112 -25.30 3.30 -5.65
C ASP A 112 -25.95 2.83 -4.33
N GLU A 113 -27.27 2.78 -4.26
CA GLU A 113 -28.03 2.32 -3.11
C GLU A 113 -27.77 0.85 -2.80
N GLU A 114 -27.85 -0.01 -3.82
CA GLU A 114 -27.61 -1.45 -3.65
C GLU A 114 -26.15 -1.71 -3.26
N ARG A 115 -25.19 -1.00 -3.87
CA ARG A 115 -23.79 -1.09 -3.53
C ARG A 115 -23.52 -0.72 -2.08
N GLU A 116 -24.10 0.40 -1.58
CA GLU A 116 -23.92 0.84 -0.20
C GLU A 116 -24.60 -0.11 0.81
N GLN A 117 -25.75 -0.71 0.46
CA GLN A 117 -26.37 -1.73 1.29
C GLN A 117 -25.50 -2.98 1.39
N ALA A 118 -24.96 -3.45 0.26
CA ALA A 118 -24.07 -4.61 0.20
C ALA A 118 -22.78 -4.39 0.98
N ARG A 119 -22.15 -3.21 0.86
CA ARG A 119 -20.97 -2.83 1.66
C ARG A 119 -21.22 -2.95 3.15
N ARG A 120 -22.32 -2.35 3.64
CA ARG A 120 -22.71 -2.43 5.06
C ARG A 120 -23.00 -3.85 5.51
N ALA A 121 -23.63 -4.66 4.67
CA ALA A 121 -23.93 -6.06 4.99
C ALA A 121 -22.67 -6.92 5.10
N VAL A 122 -21.70 -6.73 4.21
CA VAL A 122 -20.42 -7.42 4.26
C VAL A 122 -19.61 -6.94 5.48
N HIS A 123 -19.46 -5.63 5.66
CA HIS A 123 -18.70 -5.06 6.77
C HIS A 123 -19.22 -5.47 8.15
N SER A 124 -20.55 -5.54 8.33
CA SER A 124 -21.17 -6.01 9.57
C SER A 124 -21.13 -7.54 9.76
N GLY A 125 -20.74 -8.30 8.73
CA GLY A 125 -20.76 -9.76 8.73
C GLY A 125 -22.16 -10.36 8.59
N SER A 126 -23.19 -9.56 8.31
CA SER A 126 -24.56 -10.06 8.07
C SER A 126 -24.69 -10.76 6.71
N MET A 127 -23.74 -10.52 5.78
CA MET A 127 -23.61 -11.23 4.50
C MET A 127 -22.15 -11.62 4.29
N LYS A 128 -21.90 -12.87 3.90
CA LYS A 128 -20.55 -13.26 3.48
C LYS A 128 -20.20 -12.61 2.14
N PHE A 129 -18.95 -12.25 1.96
CA PHE A 129 -18.52 -11.63 0.71
C PHE A 129 -18.70 -12.57 -0.49
N THR A 130 -18.45 -13.87 -0.31
CA THR A 130 -18.68 -14.89 -1.33
C THR A 130 -20.14 -15.00 -1.74
N ASP A 131 -21.06 -14.90 -0.78
CA ASP A 131 -22.51 -14.97 -1.05
C ASP A 131 -22.98 -13.73 -1.84
N LEU A 132 -22.37 -12.56 -1.57
CA LEU A 132 -22.60 -11.35 -2.37
C LEU A 132 -22.15 -11.52 -3.81
N LEU A 133 -20.93 -12.08 -4.02
CA LEU A 133 -20.39 -12.32 -5.36
C LEU A 133 -21.31 -13.27 -6.16
N ASP A 134 -21.79 -14.33 -5.53
CA ASP A 134 -22.73 -15.27 -6.15
C ASP A 134 -24.08 -14.62 -6.45
N LYS A 135 -24.62 -13.82 -5.51
CA LYS A 135 -25.86 -13.05 -5.70
C LYS A 135 -25.79 -12.15 -6.95
N TRP A 136 -24.63 -11.50 -7.16
CA TRP A 136 -24.42 -10.60 -8.30
C TRP A 136 -23.94 -11.31 -9.57
N GLY A 137 -23.75 -12.64 -9.53
CA GLY A 137 -23.29 -13.40 -10.69
C GLY A 137 -21.89 -13.01 -11.16
N VAL A 138 -21.01 -12.69 -10.21
CA VAL A 138 -19.64 -12.23 -10.50
C VAL A 138 -18.58 -13.18 -9.93
N VAL A 139 -17.35 -13.04 -10.42
CA VAL A 139 -16.17 -13.70 -9.88
C VAL A 139 -15.13 -12.65 -9.47
N PRO A 140 -14.44 -12.82 -8.33
CA PRO A 140 -13.40 -11.88 -7.93
C PRO A 140 -12.24 -11.92 -8.94
N ASP A 141 -11.77 -10.77 -9.38
CA ASP A 141 -10.70 -10.65 -10.39
C ASP A 141 -9.31 -10.81 -9.73
N THR A 142 -9.13 -11.96 -9.08
CA THR A 142 -7.90 -12.27 -8.34
C THR A 142 -6.66 -12.32 -9.22
N ASP A 143 -6.80 -12.69 -10.49
CA ASP A 143 -5.69 -12.83 -11.43
C ASP A 143 -5.13 -11.48 -11.89
N ALA A 144 -5.95 -10.43 -11.87
CA ALA A 144 -5.51 -9.07 -12.17
C ALA A 144 -4.78 -8.39 -10.98
N LEU A 145 -4.83 -8.97 -9.79
CA LEU A 145 -4.03 -8.52 -8.66
C LEU A 145 -2.57 -8.89 -8.88
N ILE A 146 -1.74 -7.91 -9.11
CA ILE A 146 -0.30 -8.07 -9.30
C ILE A 146 0.38 -8.03 -7.93
N PRO A 147 1.00 -9.14 -7.45
CA PRO A 147 1.73 -9.12 -6.20
C PRO A 147 2.84 -8.07 -6.25
N PHE A 148 2.93 -7.30 -5.17
CA PHE A 148 3.93 -6.26 -5.06
C PHE A 148 4.84 -6.54 -3.87
N THR A 149 5.04 -5.61 -2.95
CA THR A 149 5.86 -5.82 -1.76
C THR A 149 5.07 -6.52 -0.65
N ARG A 150 5.78 -7.05 0.35
CA ARG A 150 5.18 -7.40 1.65
C ARG A 150 5.78 -6.52 2.74
N TRP A 151 4.92 -6.02 3.62
CA TRP A 151 5.34 -5.22 4.76
C TRP A 151 4.98 -5.92 6.07
N VAL A 152 5.98 -6.08 6.94
CA VAL A 152 5.80 -6.69 8.25
C VAL A 152 6.04 -5.64 9.33
N THR A 153 5.05 -5.39 10.18
CA THR A 153 5.20 -4.42 11.27
C THR A 153 6.33 -4.84 12.21
N PRO A 154 7.24 -3.94 12.60
CA PRO A 154 8.34 -4.23 13.50
C PRO A 154 7.89 -4.81 14.85
N PRO A 155 8.76 -5.60 15.55
CA PRO A 155 8.39 -6.29 16.78
C PRO A 155 8.12 -5.37 17.98
N ASN A 156 8.60 -4.14 17.95
CA ASN A 156 8.39 -3.13 19.00
C ASN A 156 7.03 -2.41 18.92
N VAL A 157 6.18 -2.76 17.96
CA VAL A 157 4.85 -2.19 17.78
C VAL A 157 3.79 -3.14 18.33
N PRO A 158 2.84 -2.69 19.18
CA PRO A 158 1.88 -3.59 19.86
C PRO A 158 0.87 -4.24 18.90
N LYS A 159 0.45 -3.57 17.83
CA LYS A 159 -0.40 -4.15 16.79
C LYS A 159 0.41 -4.40 15.54
N ARG A 160 0.58 -5.67 15.19
CA ARG A 160 1.44 -6.09 14.09
C ARG A 160 0.65 -6.74 12.97
N PHE A 161 1.05 -6.42 11.75
CA PHE A 161 0.48 -6.99 10.52
C PHE A 161 1.60 -7.50 9.62
N SER A 162 1.28 -8.55 8.85
CA SER A 162 2.06 -8.99 7.70
C SER A 162 1.19 -8.77 6.48
N THR A 163 1.42 -7.66 5.79
CA THR A 163 0.56 -7.15 4.72
C THR A 163 1.12 -7.47 3.35
N GLN A 164 0.44 -8.31 2.58
CA GLN A 164 0.71 -8.46 1.16
C GLN A 164 0.12 -7.26 0.42
N MET A 165 0.97 -6.54 -0.31
CA MET A 165 0.53 -5.46 -1.18
C MET A 165 0.26 -6.00 -2.57
N TYR A 166 -0.72 -5.41 -3.25
CA TYR A 166 -1.03 -5.68 -4.65
C TYR A 166 -1.15 -4.37 -5.42
N ILE A 167 -0.85 -4.41 -6.71
CA ILE A 167 -1.23 -3.37 -7.66
C ILE A 167 -2.42 -3.90 -8.45
N TYR A 168 -3.43 -3.07 -8.64
CA TYR A 168 -4.53 -3.33 -9.54
C TYR A 168 -4.76 -2.12 -10.45
N PHE A 169 -4.77 -2.36 -11.75
CA PHE A 169 -5.05 -1.33 -12.74
C PHE A 169 -6.51 -1.42 -13.20
N LEU A 170 -7.29 -0.39 -12.92
CA LEU A 170 -8.60 -0.26 -13.53
C LEU A 170 -8.47 -0.12 -15.06
N PRO A 171 -9.41 -0.65 -15.86
CA PRO A 171 -9.35 -0.61 -17.32
C PRO A 171 -9.18 0.80 -17.87
N LEU A 172 -8.31 0.97 -18.87
CA LEU A 172 -8.01 2.28 -19.47
C LEU A 172 -9.20 2.86 -20.24
N ASN A 173 -10.03 1.99 -20.84
CA ASN A 173 -11.22 2.38 -21.61
C ASN A 173 -12.44 2.63 -20.73
N SER A 174 -12.24 3.01 -19.47
CA SER A 174 -13.30 3.34 -18.54
C SER A 174 -13.21 4.78 -18.08
N ARG A 175 -14.32 5.40 -17.77
CA ARG A 175 -14.36 6.74 -17.17
C ARG A 175 -15.07 6.75 -15.82
N SER A 176 -14.82 7.79 -15.05
CA SER A 176 -15.62 8.10 -13.86
C SER A 176 -16.97 8.67 -14.28
N PRO A 177 -18.06 8.43 -13.52
CA PRO A 177 -19.34 9.07 -13.80
C PRO A 177 -19.14 10.59 -13.71
N THR A 178 -19.20 11.26 -14.86
CA THR A 178 -19.36 12.71 -14.88
C THR A 178 -20.77 13.03 -14.39
N LYS A 179 -20.93 14.05 -13.54
CA LYS A 179 -22.25 14.65 -13.36
C LYS A 179 -22.81 14.91 -14.74
N LYS A 180 -23.99 14.34 -15.04
CA LYS A 180 -24.69 14.59 -16.31
C LYS A 180 -24.63 16.09 -16.56
N ALA A 181 -23.95 16.50 -17.63
CA ALA A 181 -24.18 17.81 -18.20
C ALA A 181 -25.64 17.79 -18.65
N ALA A 182 -26.52 18.38 -17.86
CA ALA A 182 -27.80 18.85 -18.34
C ALA A 182 -27.46 19.94 -19.38
N ASP A 183 -28.06 19.83 -20.56
CA ASP A 183 -27.98 20.74 -21.68
C ASP A 183 -26.73 20.68 -22.58
N ALA A 184 -26.84 19.85 -23.62
CA ALA A 184 -26.50 20.27 -24.98
C ALA A 184 -27.18 19.31 -25.96
N GLY A 185 -28.21 19.78 -26.62
CA GLY A 185 -28.88 19.05 -27.70
C GLY A 185 -27.90 18.78 -28.84
N THR A 186 -27.60 17.52 -29.05
CA THR A 186 -26.94 17.04 -30.29
C THR A 186 -27.95 16.21 -31.05
N PRO A 187 -28.13 16.44 -32.35
CA PRO A 187 -29.11 15.70 -33.14
C PRO A 187 -28.69 14.23 -33.34
N PRO A 188 -29.64 13.28 -33.45
CA PRO A 188 -29.31 11.90 -33.68
C PRO A 188 -28.90 11.70 -35.15
N GLY A 189 -27.71 11.18 -35.37
CA GLY A 189 -27.34 10.78 -36.73
C GLY A 189 -25.82 10.76 -36.98
N ALA A 190 -25.12 9.78 -36.44
CA ALA A 190 -23.96 9.16 -37.08
C ALA A 190 -23.71 7.85 -36.31
N GLY A 191 -23.95 6.70 -36.95
CA GLY A 191 -23.69 5.40 -36.39
C GLY A 191 -22.18 5.19 -36.17
N VAL A 192 -21.73 5.45 -34.95
CA VAL A 192 -20.56 4.85 -34.36
C VAL A 192 -21.16 3.85 -33.37
N GLU A 193 -20.89 2.56 -33.52
CA GLU A 193 -21.16 1.59 -32.48
C GLU A 193 -20.53 2.12 -31.19
N GLU A 194 -21.35 2.62 -30.26
CA GLU A 194 -20.91 2.95 -28.91
C GLU A 194 -20.46 1.61 -28.31
N GLU A 195 -19.15 1.33 -28.35
CA GLU A 195 -18.62 0.32 -27.46
C GLU A 195 -19.07 0.72 -26.05
N ASP A 196 -19.76 -0.17 -25.34
CA ASP A 196 -20.27 0.02 -23.98
C ASP A 196 -19.13 0.52 -23.08
N GLU A 197 -19.02 1.83 -22.94
CA GLU A 197 -17.96 2.47 -22.17
C GLU A 197 -18.17 2.14 -20.69
N LEU A 198 -17.21 1.41 -20.12
CA LEU A 198 -17.27 0.98 -18.72
C LEU A 198 -17.18 2.19 -17.77
N VAL A 199 -18.20 2.40 -16.95
CA VAL A 199 -18.25 3.48 -15.97
C VAL A 199 -17.81 2.94 -14.61
N ILE A 200 -16.61 3.32 -14.15
CA ILE A 200 -16.11 2.98 -12.81
C ILE A 200 -16.82 3.86 -11.77
N PRO A 201 -17.46 3.29 -10.73
CA PRO A 201 -18.04 4.08 -9.66
C PRO A 201 -17.03 5.03 -9.02
N ASN A 202 -17.48 6.23 -8.65
CA ASN A 202 -16.64 7.11 -7.85
C ASN A 202 -16.34 6.43 -6.50
N PRO A 203 -15.09 6.45 -6.04
CA PRO A 203 -14.79 5.95 -4.72
C PRO A 203 -15.51 6.79 -3.66
N THR A 204 -16.18 6.13 -2.74
CA THR A 204 -16.85 6.77 -1.62
C THR A 204 -16.21 6.31 -0.31
N HIS A 205 -16.31 7.14 0.75
CA HIS A 205 -15.94 6.69 2.08
C HIS A 205 -17.04 5.75 2.65
N ASP A 206 -16.69 4.98 3.68
CA ASP A 206 -17.57 3.99 4.33
C ASP A 206 -18.62 4.60 5.29
N GLY A 207 -19.05 5.82 5.05
CA GLY A 207 -19.95 6.56 5.95
C GLY A 207 -19.27 7.13 7.20
N GLY A 208 -17.95 7.13 7.26
CA GLY A 208 -17.18 7.60 8.41
C GLY A 208 -16.98 6.55 9.50
N ILE A 209 -17.18 5.27 9.19
CA ILE A 209 -16.92 4.15 10.11
C ILE A 209 -15.41 4.07 10.36
N GLU A 210 -14.61 3.91 9.30
CA GLU A 210 -13.15 3.91 9.34
C GLU A 210 -12.52 5.04 8.52
N HIS A 211 -13.19 5.52 7.46
CA HIS A 211 -12.67 6.49 6.50
C HIS A 211 -13.60 7.68 6.30
N THR A 212 -13.03 8.86 6.13
CA THR A 212 -13.76 10.13 5.92
C THR A 212 -13.67 10.64 4.48
N ALA A 213 -12.75 10.11 3.68
CA ALA A 213 -12.59 10.49 2.28
C ALA A 213 -11.87 9.38 1.49
N ALA A 214 -12.23 9.25 0.23
CA ALA A 214 -11.56 8.40 -0.74
C ALA A 214 -11.28 9.22 -2.00
N ARG A 215 -10.03 9.27 -2.46
CA ARG A 215 -9.64 10.11 -3.61
C ARG A 215 -8.56 9.46 -4.45
N PHE A 216 -8.72 9.59 -5.77
CA PHE A 216 -7.65 9.38 -6.72
C PHE A 216 -6.87 10.69 -6.93
N LEU A 217 -5.55 10.65 -6.80
CA LEU A 217 -4.64 11.74 -7.21
C LEU A 217 -3.38 11.16 -7.85
N PRO A 218 -2.70 11.94 -8.69
CA PRO A 218 -1.38 11.60 -9.19
C PRO A 218 -0.40 11.27 -8.03
N PRO A 219 0.47 10.25 -8.17
CA PRO A 219 1.39 9.86 -7.09
C PRO A 219 2.26 11.01 -6.57
N ASN A 220 2.80 11.85 -7.47
CA ASN A 220 3.60 13.01 -7.08
C ASN A 220 2.81 14.04 -6.27
N LYS A 221 1.49 14.17 -6.51
CA LYS A 221 0.63 15.06 -5.72
C LYS A 221 0.47 14.56 -4.28
N TRP A 222 0.31 13.25 -4.09
CA TRP A 222 0.31 12.64 -2.76
C TRP A 222 1.64 12.89 -2.04
N ILE A 223 2.78 12.71 -2.71
CA ILE A 223 4.11 12.97 -2.15
C ILE A 223 4.30 14.45 -1.78
N ASP A 224 3.89 15.38 -2.65
CA ASP A 224 3.96 16.81 -2.36
C ASP A 224 3.14 17.20 -1.11
N LEU A 225 1.91 16.69 -1.00
CA LEU A 225 1.07 16.92 0.17
C LEU A 225 1.70 16.37 1.46
N ALA A 226 2.31 15.18 1.40
CA ALA A 226 2.99 14.57 2.53
C ALA A 226 4.27 15.35 2.94
N ARG A 227 5.11 15.73 1.97
CA ARG A 227 6.31 16.55 2.21
C ARG A 227 6.01 17.91 2.82
N ARG A 228 4.87 18.50 2.45
CA ARG A 228 4.36 19.74 3.07
C ARG A 228 3.61 19.51 4.40
N ASN A 229 3.62 18.27 4.91
CA ASN A 229 2.92 17.88 6.13
C ASN A 229 1.39 18.20 6.13
N ARG A 230 0.78 18.29 4.94
CA ARG A 230 -0.67 18.51 4.78
C ARG A 230 -1.46 17.23 5.01
N ILE A 231 -0.83 16.08 4.82
CA ILE A 231 -1.38 14.75 5.07
C ILE A 231 -0.35 13.90 5.80
N ILE A 232 -0.81 12.79 6.40
CA ILE A 232 0.05 11.81 7.04
C ILE A 232 0.12 10.59 6.11
N LEU A 233 1.32 10.28 5.62
CA LEU A 233 1.66 9.01 4.98
C LEU A 233 2.62 8.26 5.89
N PHE A 234 2.29 7.03 6.25
CA PHE A 234 3.24 6.16 6.94
C PHE A 234 4.34 5.69 5.97
N PRO A 235 5.48 5.21 6.48
CA PRO A 235 6.61 4.79 5.65
C PRO A 235 6.25 3.90 4.47
N PRO A 236 5.42 2.85 4.59
CA PRO A 236 5.01 2.04 3.45
C PRO A 236 4.28 2.84 2.37
N GLN A 237 3.27 3.64 2.76
CA GLN A 237 2.48 4.44 1.82
C GLN A 237 3.35 5.46 1.08
N PHE A 238 4.22 6.15 1.81
CA PHE A 238 5.12 7.14 1.21
C PHE A 238 6.08 6.47 0.22
N PHE A 239 6.77 5.40 0.65
CA PHE A 239 7.75 4.69 -0.16
C PHE A 239 7.13 4.12 -1.44
N LEU A 240 6.00 3.40 -1.31
CA LEU A 240 5.34 2.78 -2.46
C LEU A 240 4.80 3.83 -3.44
N THR A 241 4.20 4.91 -2.94
CA THR A 241 3.73 6.00 -3.80
C THR A 241 4.91 6.69 -4.51
N LEU A 242 6.04 6.85 -3.83
CA LEU A 242 7.25 7.43 -4.42
C LEU A 242 7.80 6.56 -5.55
N LEU A 243 7.80 5.23 -5.41
CA LEU A 243 8.23 4.31 -6.48
C LEU A 243 7.37 4.41 -7.74
N LEU A 244 6.08 4.71 -7.59
CA LEU A 244 5.17 4.87 -8.73
C LEU A 244 5.30 6.24 -9.42
N SER A 245 5.72 7.27 -8.69
CA SER A 245 5.62 8.67 -9.11
C SER A 245 6.40 9.02 -10.41
N PRO A 246 7.56 8.43 -10.74
CA PRO A 246 8.25 8.71 -11.99
C PRO A 246 7.58 8.08 -13.22
N TYR A 247 6.72 7.10 -13.02
CA TYR A 247 6.11 6.31 -14.09
C TYR A 247 4.65 6.67 -14.35
N LEU A 248 3.90 7.07 -13.34
CA LEU A 248 2.49 7.47 -13.44
C LEU A 248 2.38 9.00 -13.37
N SER A 249 2.86 9.67 -14.38
CA SER A 249 3.03 11.13 -14.42
C SER A 249 2.17 11.85 -15.47
N ALA A 250 1.64 11.15 -16.46
CA ALA A 250 0.88 11.74 -17.56
C ALA A 250 -0.36 12.52 -17.09
N SER A 251 -0.97 12.12 -15.98
CA SER A 251 -2.12 12.84 -15.39
C SER A 251 -1.75 14.12 -14.62
N VAL A 252 -0.47 14.50 -14.58
CA VAL A 252 0.03 15.69 -13.85
C VAL A 252 -0.02 16.97 -14.66
N THR A 253 -0.56 16.90 -15.83
CA THR A 253 -0.56 18.01 -16.76
C THR A 253 -1.27 19.26 -16.19
N SER A 254 -0.76 20.44 -16.51
CA SER A 254 -1.41 21.74 -16.28
C SER A 254 -2.85 21.71 -16.84
N PRO A 255 -3.79 22.49 -16.31
CA PRO A 255 -5.13 22.62 -16.89
C PRO A 255 -5.16 22.95 -18.38
N SER A 256 -4.06 23.46 -18.93
CA SER A 256 -3.87 23.77 -20.35
C SER A 256 -3.21 22.65 -21.16
N SER A 257 -2.81 21.54 -20.53
CA SER A 257 -2.20 20.42 -21.26
C SER A 257 -3.27 19.49 -21.82
N PRO A 258 -3.04 18.85 -23.00
CA PRO A 258 -3.98 17.86 -23.53
C PRO A 258 -4.11 16.68 -22.59
N THR A 259 -5.31 16.09 -22.53
CA THR A 259 -5.55 14.86 -21.78
C THR A 259 -4.68 13.73 -22.36
N PRO A 260 -3.96 12.97 -21.52
CA PRO A 260 -3.15 11.86 -22.01
C PRO A 260 -4.00 10.85 -22.79
N SER A 261 -3.48 10.35 -23.88
CA SER A 261 -4.10 9.30 -24.67
C SER A 261 -4.04 7.94 -23.92
N THR A 262 -4.95 7.04 -24.27
CA THR A 262 -4.95 5.66 -23.75
C THR A 262 -3.61 4.96 -24.00
N ALA A 263 -2.97 5.21 -25.13
CA ALA A 263 -1.66 4.64 -25.48
C ALA A 263 -0.54 5.15 -24.56
N GLU A 264 -0.51 6.44 -24.24
CA GLU A 264 0.45 7.00 -23.28
C GLU A 264 0.27 6.44 -21.88
N LEU A 265 -0.98 6.34 -21.42
CA LEU A 265 -1.30 5.74 -20.11
C LEU A 265 -0.91 4.26 -20.06
N ALA A 266 -1.14 3.49 -21.12
CA ALA A 266 -0.70 2.10 -21.23
C ALA A 266 0.82 1.97 -21.17
N GLN A 267 1.54 2.82 -21.89
CA GLN A 267 3.01 2.82 -21.88
C GLN A 267 3.59 3.15 -20.50
N GLU A 268 2.96 4.07 -19.76
CA GLU A 268 3.35 4.34 -18.36
C GLU A 268 3.23 3.11 -17.47
N ARG A 269 2.11 2.39 -17.57
CA ARG A 269 1.89 1.13 -16.81
C ARG A 269 2.92 0.06 -17.16
N GLU A 270 3.22 -0.11 -18.43
CA GLU A 270 4.23 -1.05 -18.89
C GLU A 270 5.62 -0.71 -18.33
N LYS A 271 6.05 0.54 -18.46
CA LYS A 271 7.33 1.02 -17.90
C LYS A 271 7.40 0.82 -16.39
N LEU A 272 6.32 1.10 -15.68
CA LEU A 272 6.23 0.85 -14.23
C LEU A 272 6.41 -0.63 -13.93
N MET A 273 5.72 -1.53 -14.63
CA MET A 273 5.81 -2.96 -14.39
C MET A 273 7.22 -3.49 -14.67
N VAL A 274 7.84 -3.07 -15.75
CA VAL A 274 9.25 -3.40 -16.06
C VAL A 274 10.16 -2.95 -14.91
N PHE A 275 9.99 -1.73 -14.42
CA PHE A 275 10.80 -1.22 -13.30
C PHE A 275 10.61 -2.04 -12.01
N LEU A 276 9.37 -2.38 -11.66
CA LEU A 276 9.07 -3.09 -10.43
C LEU A 276 9.51 -4.56 -10.43
N THR A 277 9.51 -5.20 -11.60
CA THR A 277 9.84 -6.63 -11.75
C THR A 277 11.28 -6.89 -12.20
N LYS A 278 12.00 -5.85 -12.63
CA LYS A 278 13.39 -5.97 -13.09
C LYS A 278 14.31 -6.39 -11.95
N PRO A 279 15.21 -7.38 -12.17
CA PRO A 279 16.30 -7.66 -11.25
C PRO A 279 17.15 -6.41 -11.02
N ARG A 280 17.55 -6.19 -9.77
CA ARG A 280 18.32 -5.01 -9.35
C ARG A 280 19.70 -5.42 -8.87
N SER A 281 20.60 -4.45 -8.79
CA SER A 281 21.90 -4.63 -8.13
C SER A 281 22.22 -3.42 -7.26
N TYR A 282 22.86 -3.66 -6.13
CA TYR A 282 23.35 -2.63 -5.23
C TYR A 282 24.72 -3.03 -4.70
N GLU A 283 25.71 -2.14 -4.78
CA GLU A 283 27.11 -2.41 -4.39
C GLU A 283 27.67 -3.71 -5.01
N GLY A 284 27.33 -3.97 -6.27
CA GLY A 284 27.79 -5.18 -7.02
C GLY A 284 27.11 -6.49 -6.60
N GLN A 285 26.11 -6.46 -5.72
CA GLN A 285 25.34 -7.62 -5.29
C GLN A 285 23.95 -7.62 -5.92
N SER A 286 23.48 -8.82 -6.28
CA SER A 286 22.10 -9.00 -6.79
C SER A 286 21.08 -8.68 -5.71
N GLU A 287 20.07 -7.88 -6.06
CA GLU A 287 18.93 -7.52 -5.22
C GLU A 287 17.64 -8.09 -5.79
N VAL A 288 16.70 -8.36 -4.90
CA VAL A 288 15.34 -8.76 -5.32
C VAL A 288 14.65 -7.63 -6.07
N PRO A 289 13.80 -7.93 -7.07
CA PRO A 289 12.90 -6.94 -7.66
C PRO A 289 12.06 -6.24 -6.59
N PHE A 290 11.63 -5.01 -6.85
CA PHE A 290 10.73 -4.30 -5.91
C PHE A 290 9.44 -5.09 -5.66
N SER A 291 8.91 -5.76 -6.69
CA SER A 291 7.70 -6.60 -6.58
C SER A 291 7.84 -7.74 -5.57
N GLU A 292 9.04 -8.25 -5.34
CA GLU A 292 9.30 -9.41 -4.47
C GLU A 292 9.80 -9.02 -3.07
N ALA A 293 10.10 -7.73 -2.85
CA ALA A 293 10.67 -7.27 -1.60
C ALA A 293 9.73 -7.54 -0.41
N CYS A 294 10.33 -8.04 0.68
CA CYS A 294 9.66 -8.19 1.97
C CYS A 294 10.37 -7.29 2.98
N ILE A 295 9.63 -6.38 3.62
CA ILE A 295 10.21 -5.28 4.37
C ILE A 295 9.61 -5.23 5.77
N SER A 296 10.48 -5.30 6.78
CA SER A 296 10.15 -4.95 8.17
C SER A 296 11.06 -3.78 8.57
N PRO A 297 10.58 -2.54 8.57
CA PRO A 297 11.42 -1.39 8.85
C PRO A 297 12.06 -1.45 10.23
N ILE A 298 13.35 -1.20 10.32
CA ILE A 298 14.10 -1.19 11.57
C ILE A 298 14.67 0.20 11.81
N VAL A 299 14.38 0.77 12.99
CA VAL A 299 15.00 2.02 13.41
C VAL A 299 16.47 1.75 13.70
N LEU A 300 17.36 2.42 12.96
CA LEU A 300 18.79 2.32 13.19
C LEU A 300 19.20 3.09 14.44
N GLY A 301 20.09 2.50 15.23
CA GLY A 301 20.69 3.16 16.40
C GLY A 301 21.64 4.29 15.97
N LYS A 302 21.83 5.30 16.83
CA LYS A 302 22.70 6.44 16.54
C LYS A 302 24.16 6.06 16.24
N GLY A 303 24.63 4.90 16.70
CA GLY A 303 25.96 4.38 16.39
C GLY A 303 26.08 3.66 15.04
N GLU A 304 24.96 3.41 14.36
CA GLU A 304 24.92 2.71 13.05
C GLU A 304 25.00 3.69 11.87
N TYR A 305 24.60 4.94 12.07
CA TYR A 305 24.90 6.05 11.16
C TYR A 305 25.86 6.97 11.91
N GLY A 306 27.07 7.14 11.36
CA GLY A 306 28.19 7.78 12.02
C GLY A 306 27.85 9.12 12.68
N GLU A 307 28.54 9.43 13.77
CA GLU A 307 28.51 10.76 14.37
C GLU A 307 28.72 11.82 13.30
N LYS A 308 27.94 12.91 13.40
CA LYS A 308 28.01 14.04 12.49
C LYS A 308 29.46 14.43 12.21
N THR A 309 29.89 14.34 10.97
CA THR A 309 30.97 15.19 10.52
C THR A 309 30.49 16.64 10.57
N GLN A 310 31.35 17.58 11.00
CA GLN A 310 31.03 19.01 11.06
C GLN A 310 30.52 19.58 9.73
N ASP A 311 30.67 18.85 8.62
CA ASP A 311 30.32 19.22 7.25
C ASP A 311 28.95 18.73 6.79
N GLY A 312 28.09 18.23 7.69
CA GLY A 312 26.69 17.94 7.36
C GLY A 312 26.46 16.74 6.43
N VAL A 313 27.42 15.87 6.24
CA VAL A 313 27.25 14.60 5.52
C VAL A 313 26.23 13.76 6.29
N GLY A 314 25.10 13.48 5.63
CA GLY A 314 23.98 12.79 6.23
C GLY A 314 22.74 13.65 6.46
N GLY A 315 22.83 14.93 6.77
CA GLY A 315 21.70 15.89 6.88
C GLY A 315 20.52 15.46 7.74
N VAL A 316 20.72 14.51 8.67
CA VAL A 316 19.69 13.96 9.54
C VAL A 316 19.84 14.58 10.92
N ASP A 317 18.85 15.37 11.36
CA ASP A 317 18.87 15.97 12.68
C ASP A 317 18.64 14.92 13.79
N LYS A 318 18.97 15.27 15.04
CA LYS A 318 18.92 14.37 16.21
C LYS A 318 17.51 13.83 16.55
N HIS A 319 16.47 14.43 15.99
CA HIS A 319 15.06 14.04 16.20
C HIS A 319 14.49 13.19 15.05
N THR A 320 15.28 12.98 14.01
CA THR A 320 14.88 12.19 12.85
C THR A 320 15.30 10.73 13.05
N ALA A 321 14.34 9.84 12.93
CA ALA A 321 14.57 8.40 12.88
C ALA A 321 14.97 7.99 11.46
N VAL A 322 15.94 7.09 11.37
CA VAL A 322 16.35 6.44 10.11
C VAL A 322 15.88 5.00 10.14
N LEU A 323 15.07 4.63 9.17
CA LEU A 323 14.48 3.28 9.04
C LEU A 323 15.20 2.53 7.92
N ALA A 324 15.91 1.47 8.28
CA ALA A 324 16.43 0.51 7.30
C ALA A 324 15.31 -0.38 6.76
N LEU A 325 15.40 -0.72 5.47
CA LEU A 325 14.39 -1.50 4.75
C LEU A 325 14.90 -2.87 4.29
N ASP A 326 16.06 -3.29 4.74
CA ASP A 326 16.82 -4.45 4.25
C ASP A 326 16.39 -5.80 4.87
N ARG A 327 15.57 -5.79 5.92
CA ARG A 327 15.12 -6.99 6.63
C ARG A 327 13.67 -7.36 6.31
N PRO A 328 13.37 -8.65 6.10
CA PRO A 328 12.00 -9.11 5.86
C PRO A 328 11.17 -9.27 7.14
N GLY A 329 11.82 -9.17 8.31
CA GLY A 329 11.23 -9.47 9.60
C GLY A 329 11.48 -10.89 10.07
N ARG A 330 11.63 -11.06 11.37
CA ARG A 330 12.04 -12.31 12.01
C ARG A 330 11.13 -13.50 11.69
N GLU A 331 9.82 -13.28 11.54
CA GLU A 331 8.85 -14.30 11.23
C GLU A 331 9.04 -14.86 9.82
N VAL A 332 9.39 -14.00 8.87
CA VAL A 332 9.67 -14.38 7.47
C VAL A 332 11.07 -14.99 7.36
N GLU A 333 12.05 -14.47 8.10
CA GLU A 333 13.40 -15.04 8.18
C GLU A 333 13.36 -16.48 8.74
N ALA A 334 12.55 -16.73 9.77
CA ALA A 334 12.38 -18.06 10.37
C ALA A 334 11.77 -19.10 9.41
N GLN A 335 11.04 -18.69 8.40
CA GLN A 335 10.48 -19.58 7.37
C GLN A 335 11.51 -20.02 6.31
N GLY A 336 12.69 -19.40 6.25
CA GLY A 336 13.77 -19.82 5.38
C GLY A 336 13.55 -19.64 3.87
N HIS A 337 12.55 -18.85 3.44
CA HIS A 337 12.25 -18.63 2.03
C HIS A 337 13.22 -17.70 1.30
N GLY A 338 14.30 -17.27 1.94
CA GLY A 338 15.31 -16.39 1.33
C GLY A 338 14.79 -14.99 0.95
N ARG A 339 13.62 -14.60 1.43
CA ARG A 339 13.05 -13.27 1.15
C ARG A 339 13.91 -12.18 1.78
N ARG A 340 14.06 -11.08 1.06
CA ARG A 340 14.91 -9.96 1.47
C ARG A 340 14.17 -8.64 1.29
N GLY A 341 14.58 -7.64 2.06
CA GLY A 341 14.13 -6.27 1.90
C GLY A 341 14.93 -5.52 0.83
N ILE A 342 15.04 -4.20 0.98
CA ILE A 342 15.67 -3.27 0.04
C ILE A 342 16.82 -2.59 0.77
N ARG A 343 18.07 -2.84 0.33
CA ARG A 343 19.26 -2.31 1.00
C ARG A 343 19.63 -0.89 0.58
N GLU A 344 19.37 -0.52 -0.67
CA GLU A 344 19.82 0.76 -1.24
C GLU A 344 19.12 1.99 -0.68
N TRP A 345 17.99 1.83 0.01
CA TRP A 345 17.16 2.91 0.51
C TRP A 345 16.96 2.85 2.02
N VAL A 346 16.86 4.02 2.62
CA VAL A 346 16.39 4.24 3.99
C VAL A 346 15.24 5.24 3.96
N ILE A 347 14.36 5.16 4.97
CA ILE A 347 13.34 6.18 5.18
C ILE A 347 13.73 7.02 6.38
N THR A 348 13.73 8.33 6.21
CA THR A 348 13.89 9.28 7.30
C THR A 348 12.55 9.83 7.73
N THR A 349 12.29 9.98 9.02
CA THR A 349 11.01 10.51 9.53
C THR A 349 11.13 11.01 10.96
N LYS A 350 10.24 11.93 11.35
CA LYS A 350 10.03 12.34 12.74
C LYS A 350 8.73 11.76 13.25
N PHE A 351 8.79 10.85 14.20
CA PHE A 351 7.60 10.32 14.85
C PHE A 351 7.02 11.32 15.85
N LYS A 352 5.79 11.73 15.64
CA LYS A 352 4.98 12.56 16.54
C LYS A 352 3.76 11.80 17.04
N GLY A 353 3.06 12.33 18.03
CA GLY A 353 1.89 11.68 18.61
C GLY A 353 0.78 11.40 17.58
N GLU A 354 0.61 12.27 16.59
CA GLU A 354 -0.34 12.12 15.50
C GLU A 354 0.12 11.25 14.35
N GLY A 355 1.40 10.85 14.32
CA GLY A 355 1.98 10.02 13.27
C GLY A 355 3.31 10.54 12.72
N PRO A 356 3.86 9.90 11.69
CA PRO A 356 5.12 10.30 11.06
C PRO A 356 4.97 11.65 10.33
N ARG A 357 6.03 12.47 10.44
CA ARG A 357 6.19 13.75 9.77
C ARG A 357 7.55 13.82 9.09
N ASP A 358 7.69 14.73 8.15
CA ASP A 358 8.93 14.92 7.38
C ASP A 358 9.46 13.60 6.82
N VAL A 359 8.54 12.76 6.31
CA VAL A 359 8.88 11.45 5.73
C VAL A 359 9.58 11.68 4.41
N ASP A 360 10.76 11.09 4.26
CA ASP A 360 11.50 11.11 3.00
C ASP A 360 12.25 9.79 2.78
N VAL A 361 12.54 9.49 1.52
CA VAL A 361 13.32 8.31 1.11
C VAL A 361 14.64 8.79 0.56
N ARG A 362 15.73 8.26 1.11
CA ARG A 362 17.09 8.66 0.74
C ARG A 362 17.94 7.45 0.39
N ARG A 363 18.97 7.65 -0.40
CA ARG A 363 19.98 6.63 -0.61
C ARG A 363 20.67 6.29 0.69
N ARG A 364 20.90 4.99 0.92
CA ARG A 364 21.56 4.52 2.16
C ARG A 364 22.93 5.13 2.34
N GLU A 365 23.74 5.18 1.27
CA GLU A 365 25.07 5.78 1.28
C GLU A 365 25.09 7.27 1.62
N GLU A 366 24.04 8.01 1.25
CA GLU A 366 23.93 9.44 1.59
C GLU A 366 23.72 9.67 3.09
N VAL A 367 23.08 8.73 3.78
CA VAL A 367 22.71 8.85 5.19
C VAL A 367 23.72 8.15 6.09
N LEU A 368 24.23 6.99 5.70
CA LEU A 368 25.10 6.14 6.53
C LEU A 368 26.57 6.21 6.12
N GLY A 369 26.90 6.87 5.00
CA GLY A 369 28.22 6.81 4.39
C GLY A 369 28.43 5.49 3.60
N THR A 370 29.43 5.46 2.75
CA THR A 370 29.79 4.25 2.01
C THR A 370 30.56 3.28 2.92
N ALA A 371 30.27 1.99 2.79
CA ALA A 371 30.96 0.93 3.56
C ALA A 371 32.49 0.88 3.35
N ARG A 372 33.01 1.60 2.34
CA ARG A 372 34.44 1.67 2.00
C ARG A 372 35.33 2.42 3.02
N GLY A 373 34.73 3.12 4.00
CA GLY A 373 35.49 3.90 4.99
C GLY A 373 35.93 3.14 6.26
N LYS A 374 35.58 1.86 6.42
CA LYS A 374 36.01 1.02 7.56
C LYS A 374 37.13 0.03 7.19
N GLY A 375 37.96 0.38 6.25
CA GLY A 375 39.25 -0.29 6.04
C GLY A 375 40.20 0.16 7.14
N LYS A 376 40.64 -0.79 7.96
CA LYS A 376 41.61 -0.68 9.05
C LYS A 376 42.77 0.26 8.71
N LEU A 377 43.05 1.20 9.60
CA LEU A 377 44.40 1.60 9.92
C LEU A 377 44.94 0.71 11.02
#